data_92970d1186fb68a6cb80979b55d1699a
#
_entry.id   92970d1186fb68a6cb80979b55d1699a
#
_cell.length_a   1.000
_cell.length_b   1.000
_cell.length_c   1.000
_cell.angle_alpha   90.00
_cell.angle_beta   90.00
_cell.angle_gamma   90.00
#
_symmetry.space_group_name_H-M   'P 1'
#
loop_
_entity.id
_entity.type
_entity.pdbx_description
1 polymer ?
#
loop_
_entity_poly.entity_id
_entity_poly.type
_entity_poly.pdbx_seq_one_letter_code
_entity_poly.pdbx_strand_id
1 'polypeptide(L)'
;MESIIQKECIIFDIEEKEKNEAILTLVKRLKEQGAITTTDKFYEDVLAREKLSPTSIGNDIGLPHGKTENVLRPAICFGRLKDKILWNPETGELANIIILIAVPGNDEENTHIKIISRLARQLMHKEFIDKLLISDKEEIFNMLREGLGE
;
A
#
# COMPACT_ATOMS: atom_id res chain seq x y z
N MET A 1 -0.74 -0.06 21.65
CA MET A 1 -1.39 -0.34 20.36
C MET A 1 -0.34 -0.36 19.26
N GLU A 2 -0.33 -1.40 18.44
CA GLU A 2 0.64 -1.49 17.37
C GLU A 2 0.36 -0.43 16.28
N SER A 3 1.42 0.16 15.75
CA SER A 3 1.31 1.09 14.63
C SER A 3 0.84 0.34 13.38
N ILE A 4 -0.01 0.99 12.58
CA ILE A 4 -0.46 0.44 11.29
C ILE A 4 0.71 0.37 10.31
N ILE A 5 1.65 1.30 10.40
CA ILE A 5 2.87 1.28 9.59
C ILE A 5 4.07 0.93 10.46
N GLN A 6 4.95 0.07 9.95
CA GLN A 6 6.21 -0.31 10.60
C GLN A 6 7.35 -0.05 9.63
N LYS A 7 8.54 0.26 10.15
CA LYS A 7 9.71 0.55 9.30
C LYS A 7 10.04 -0.63 8.39
N GLU A 8 9.86 -1.85 8.88
CA GLU A 8 10.11 -3.08 8.11
C GLU A 8 9.19 -3.19 6.89
N CYS A 9 8.07 -2.48 6.90
CA CYS A 9 7.11 -2.47 5.79
C CYS A 9 7.31 -1.27 4.87
N ILE A 10 8.53 -0.73 4.80
CA ILE A 10 8.92 0.32 3.87
C ILE A 10 10.03 -0.25 2.99
N ILE A 11 9.76 -0.41 1.71
CA ILE A 11 10.66 -1.07 0.77
C ILE A 11 11.01 -0.11 -0.37
N PHE A 12 12.31 0.08 -0.62
CA PHE A 12 12.81 0.94 -1.69
C PHE A 12 13.42 0.11 -2.81
N ASP A 13 13.63 0.77 -3.94
CA ASP A 13 14.35 0.22 -5.09
C ASP A 13 13.78 -1.12 -5.60
N ILE A 14 12.44 -1.21 -5.60
CA ILE A 14 11.77 -2.39 -6.12
C ILE A 14 11.97 -2.43 -7.63
N GLU A 15 12.52 -3.54 -8.13
CA GLU A 15 12.87 -3.70 -9.54
C GLU A 15 11.83 -4.45 -10.39
N GLU A 16 10.76 -4.95 -9.78
CA GLU A 16 9.70 -5.65 -10.50
C GLU A 16 9.12 -4.74 -11.60
N LYS A 17 8.89 -5.32 -12.78
CA LYS A 17 8.38 -4.59 -13.94
C LYS A 17 6.88 -4.76 -14.13
N GLU A 18 6.28 -5.70 -13.44
CA GLU A 18 4.86 -5.98 -13.55
C GLU A 18 4.11 -5.69 -12.25
N LYS A 19 2.89 -5.15 -12.40
CA LYS A 19 2.03 -4.76 -11.28
C LYS A 19 1.83 -5.88 -10.26
N ASN A 20 1.44 -7.06 -10.72
CA ASN A 20 1.14 -8.16 -9.81
C ASN A 20 2.37 -8.62 -9.04
N GLU A 21 3.52 -8.64 -9.68
CA GLU A 21 4.78 -9.01 -9.03
C GLU A 21 5.21 -7.99 -7.99
N ALA A 22 5.00 -6.70 -8.29
CA ALA A 22 5.29 -5.64 -7.34
C ALA A 22 4.37 -5.74 -6.11
N ILE A 23 3.08 -6.00 -6.32
CA ILE A 23 2.14 -6.22 -5.22
C ILE A 23 2.58 -7.42 -4.38
N LEU A 24 2.98 -8.51 -5.03
CA LEU A 24 3.41 -9.72 -4.32
C LEU A 24 4.62 -9.44 -3.40
N THR A 25 5.56 -8.61 -3.85
CA THR A 25 6.70 -8.20 -3.03
C THR A 25 6.25 -7.59 -1.71
N LEU A 26 5.23 -6.71 -1.76
CA LEU A 26 4.70 -6.07 -0.57
C LEU A 26 3.90 -7.06 0.31
N VAL A 27 3.14 -7.95 -0.32
CA VAL A 27 2.39 -8.98 0.40
C VAL A 27 3.32 -9.88 1.20
N LYS A 28 4.43 -10.30 0.60
CA LYS A 28 5.44 -11.13 1.28
C LYS A 28 5.99 -10.45 2.52
N ARG A 29 6.22 -9.13 2.44
CA ARG A 29 6.72 -8.38 3.59
C ARG A 29 5.69 -8.34 4.72
N LEU A 30 4.41 -8.16 4.39
CA LEU A 30 3.35 -8.21 5.40
C LEU A 30 3.29 -9.58 6.08
N LYS A 31 3.51 -10.65 5.33
CA LYS A 31 3.57 -12.00 5.90
C LYS A 31 4.75 -12.14 6.86
N GLU A 32 5.93 -11.65 6.49
CA GLU A 32 7.11 -11.68 7.35
C GLU A 32 6.86 -10.94 8.66
N GLN A 33 6.07 -9.86 8.62
CA GLN A 33 5.77 -9.06 9.80
C GLN A 33 4.53 -9.56 10.58
N GLY A 34 3.97 -10.69 10.17
CA GLY A 34 2.88 -11.31 10.92
C GLY A 34 1.52 -10.61 10.77
N ALA A 35 1.33 -9.81 9.73
CA ALA A 35 0.09 -9.06 9.54
C ALA A 35 -0.99 -9.86 8.82
N ILE A 36 -0.63 -10.91 8.11
CA ILE A 36 -1.56 -11.71 7.31
C ILE A 36 -1.36 -13.20 7.58
N THR A 37 -2.38 -14.01 7.26
CA THR A 37 -2.35 -15.46 7.53
C THR A 37 -1.40 -16.19 6.59
N THR A 38 -1.60 -16.07 5.30
CA THR A 38 -0.72 -16.64 4.28
C THR A 38 -0.55 -15.66 3.13
N THR A 39 0.62 -15.74 2.48
CA THR A 39 0.91 -14.91 1.32
C THR A 39 -0.10 -15.15 0.20
N ASP A 40 -0.33 -16.41 -0.16
CA ASP A 40 -1.17 -16.77 -1.31
C ASP A 40 -2.61 -16.28 -1.17
N LYS A 41 -3.22 -16.49 -0.02
CA LYS A 41 -4.63 -16.12 0.19
C LYS A 41 -4.83 -14.60 0.16
N PHE A 42 -3.98 -13.85 0.85
CA PHE A 42 -4.10 -12.40 0.85
C PHE A 42 -3.79 -11.82 -0.53
N TYR A 43 -2.79 -12.35 -1.20
CA TYR A 43 -2.43 -11.93 -2.56
C TYR A 43 -3.64 -12.12 -3.50
N GLU A 44 -4.31 -13.27 -3.45
CA GLU A 44 -5.51 -13.52 -4.25
C GLU A 44 -6.61 -12.51 -3.95
N ASP A 45 -6.82 -12.18 -2.67
CA ASP A 45 -7.82 -11.20 -2.25
C ASP A 45 -7.54 -9.83 -2.84
N VAL A 46 -6.29 -9.39 -2.79
CA VAL A 46 -5.87 -8.10 -3.33
C VAL A 46 -6.05 -8.06 -4.85
N LEU A 47 -5.64 -9.11 -5.54
CA LEU A 47 -5.79 -9.18 -7.00
C LEU A 47 -7.25 -9.19 -7.42
N ALA A 48 -8.11 -9.86 -6.66
CA ALA A 48 -9.54 -9.87 -6.93
C ALA A 48 -10.12 -8.46 -6.84
N ARG A 49 -9.67 -7.67 -5.86
CA ARG A 49 -10.09 -6.28 -5.71
C ARG A 49 -9.59 -5.42 -6.88
N GLU A 50 -8.34 -5.60 -7.28
CA GLU A 50 -7.76 -4.84 -8.41
C GLU A 50 -8.46 -5.15 -9.73
N LYS A 51 -8.96 -6.37 -9.90
CA LYS A 51 -9.71 -6.75 -11.11
C LYS A 51 -11.02 -5.99 -11.26
N LEU A 52 -11.67 -5.63 -10.16
CA LEU A 52 -12.92 -4.88 -10.20
C LEU A 52 -12.70 -3.48 -10.76
N SER A 53 -11.63 -2.83 -10.32
CA SER A 53 -11.23 -1.51 -10.78
C SER A 53 -9.82 -1.23 -10.24
N PRO A 54 -8.87 -0.89 -11.11
CA PRO A 54 -7.53 -0.59 -10.64
C PRO A 54 -7.53 0.57 -9.63
N THR A 55 -6.73 0.43 -8.59
CA THR A 55 -6.69 1.39 -7.48
C THR A 55 -5.63 2.47 -7.70
N SER A 56 -5.59 3.06 -8.88
CA SER A 56 -4.74 4.21 -9.14
C SER A 56 -5.47 5.49 -8.70
N ILE A 57 -4.71 6.41 -8.11
CA ILE A 57 -5.27 7.68 -7.64
C ILE A 57 -4.64 8.87 -8.35
N GLY A 58 -3.93 8.63 -9.45
CA GLY A 58 -3.16 9.63 -10.15
C GLY A 58 -1.80 9.82 -9.49
N ASN A 59 -1.00 10.74 -10.03
CA ASN A 59 0.33 11.08 -9.53
C ASN A 59 1.28 9.87 -9.40
N ASP A 60 1.09 8.86 -10.26
CA ASP A 60 1.91 7.64 -10.29
C ASP A 60 1.86 6.83 -9.00
N ILE A 61 0.69 6.79 -8.35
CA ILE A 61 0.50 6.09 -7.09
C ILE A 61 -0.62 5.05 -7.20
N GLY A 62 -0.35 3.82 -6.76
CA GLY A 62 -1.34 2.77 -6.62
C GLY A 62 -1.64 2.49 -5.15
N LEU A 63 -2.91 2.21 -4.83
CA LEU A 63 -3.36 1.89 -3.48
C LEU A 63 -4.04 0.53 -3.44
N PRO A 64 -3.33 -0.57 -3.75
CA PRO A 64 -3.94 -1.89 -3.66
C PRO A 64 -4.33 -2.17 -2.20
N HIS A 65 -5.44 -2.87 -2.02
CA HIS A 65 -5.90 -3.17 -0.66
C HIS A 65 -6.75 -4.42 -0.61
N GLY A 66 -6.85 -4.99 0.59
CA GLY A 66 -7.73 -6.10 0.87
C GLY A 66 -8.31 -5.98 2.26
N LYS A 67 -9.64 -6.13 2.35
CA LYS A 67 -10.35 -6.28 3.61
C LYS A 67 -10.85 -7.71 3.66
N THR A 68 -10.22 -8.55 4.46
CA THR A 68 -10.43 -9.99 4.40
C THR A 68 -10.07 -10.67 5.71
N GLU A 69 -10.66 -11.84 5.94
CA GLU A 69 -10.35 -12.68 7.10
C GLU A 69 -8.89 -13.14 7.11
N ASN A 70 -8.18 -13.01 5.99
CA ASN A 70 -6.77 -13.35 5.90
C ASN A 70 -5.84 -12.29 6.50
N VAL A 71 -6.39 -11.18 6.97
CA VAL A 71 -5.64 -10.12 7.64
C VAL A 71 -5.83 -10.25 9.15
N LEU A 72 -4.71 -10.32 9.89
CA LEU A 72 -4.70 -10.49 11.34
C LEU A 72 -4.77 -9.17 12.10
N ARG A 73 -4.23 -8.10 11.51
CA ARG A 73 -4.26 -6.75 12.07
C ARG A 73 -4.16 -5.72 10.95
N PRO A 74 -4.70 -4.49 11.16
CA PRO A 74 -4.53 -3.44 10.16
C PRO A 74 -3.05 -3.15 9.92
N ALA A 75 -2.65 -3.06 8.66
CA ALA A 75 -1.25 -2.81 8.32
C ALA A 75 -1.14 -2.16 6.95
N ILE A 76 -0.06 -1.41 6.77
CA ILE A 76 0.29 -0.77 5.50
C ILE A 76 1.69 -1.18 5.13
N CYS A 77 1.92 -1.45 3.84
CA CYS A 77 3.25 -1.69 3.32
C CYS A 77 3.50 -0.69 2.17
N PHE A 78 4.55 0.11 2.32
CA PHE A 78 4.94 1.13 1.35
C PHE A 78 6.02 0.58 0.43
N GLY A 79 5.82 0.74 -0.88
CA GLY A 79 6.81 0.34 -1.86
C GLY A 79 7.15 1.50 -2.81
N ARG A 80 8.44 1.72 -3.02
CA ARG A 80 8.94 2.68 -4.00
C ARG A 80 9.70 1.92 -5.06
N LEU A 81 9.21 1.98 -6.31
CA LEU A 81 9.81 1.27 -7.41
C LEU A 81 10.95 2.07 -8.02
N LYS A 82 11.92 1.36 -8.56
CA LYS A 82 13.03 1.96 -9.28
C LYS A 82 12.56 2.65 -10.55
N ASP A 83 11.65 2.00 -11.29
CA ASP A 83 11.07 2.51 -12.52
C ASP A 83 9.54 2.49 -12.45
N LYS A 84 8.90 3.40 -13.17
CA LYS A 84 7.44 3.40 -13.26
C LYS A 84 6.97 2.17 -14.02
N ILE A 85 5.87 1.58 -13.57
CA ILE A 85 5.25 0.41 -14.22
C ILE A 85 3.81 0.73 -14.58
N LEU A 86 3.27 0.01 -15.57
CA LEU A 86 1.88 0.18 -15.96
C LEU A 86 0.98 -0.33 -14.83
N TRP A 87 0.12 0.55 -14.33
CA TRP A 87 -0.82 0.23 -13.25
C TRP A 87 -2.22 -0.01 -13.76
N ASN A 88 -2.73 0.88 -14.61
CA ASN A 88 -4.05 0.76 -15.19
C ASN A 88 -3.92 0.69 -16.72
N PRO A 89 -4.07 -0.50 -17.32
CA PRO A 89 -3.92 -0.65 -18.76
C PRO A 89 -5.02 0.04 -19.58
N GLU A 90 -6.18 0.28 -18.99
CA GLU A 90 -7.28 0.97 -19.69
C GLU A 90 -7.01 2.45 -19.88
N THR A 91 -6.35 3.09 -18.93
CA THR A 91 -6.07 4.53 -18.97
C THR A 91 -4.62 4.85 -19.31
N GLY A 92 -3.74 3.86 -19.23
CA GLY A 92 -2.29 4.06 -19.38
C GLY A 92 -1.61 4.62 -18.15
N GLU A 93 -2.32 4.71 -17.02
CA GLU A 93 -1.73 5.23 -15.79
C GLU A 93 -0.58 4.34 -15.30
N LEU A 94 0.50 5.01 -14.85
CA LEU A 94 1.68 4.35 -14.33
C LEU A 94 1.74 4.48 -12.81
N ALA A 95 2.63 3.72 -12.17
CA ALA A 95 2.90 3.85 -10.75
C ALA A 95 4.37 3.58 -10.46
N ASN A 96 4.93 4.37 -9.55
CA ASN A 96 6.24 4.11 -8.96
C ASN A 96 6.19 4.14 -7.43
N ILE A 97 5.03 4.49 -6.86
CA ILE A 97 4.76 4.34 -5.43
C ILE A 97 3.54 3.45 -5.28
N ILE A 98 3.66 2.44 -4.44
CA ILE A 98 2.58 1.52 -4.13
C ILE A 98 2.38 1.49 -2.62
N ILE A 99 1.16 1.74 -2.17
CA ILE A 99 0.82 1.65 -0.76
C ILE A 99 -0.23 0.56 -0.60
N LEU A 100 0.19 -0.58 -0.09
CA LEU A 100 -0.68 -1.74 0.12
C LEU A 100 -1.33 -1.63 1.49
N ILE A 101 -2.65 -1.72 1.52
CA ILE A 101 -3.44 -1.58 2.75
C ILE A 101 -4.10 -2.91 3.07
N ALA A 102 -3.84 -3.44 4.26
CA ALA A 102 -4.43 -4.69 4.74
C ALA A 102 -5.32 -4.42 5.95
N VAL A 103 -6.58 -4.87 5.89
CA VAL A 103 -7.56 -4.64 6.95
C VAL A 103 -8.30 -5.94 7.26
N PRO A 104 -8.49 -6.29 8.56
CA PRO A 104 -9.27 -7.48 8.92
C PRO A 104 -10.70 -7.42 8.40
N GLY A 105 -11.23 -8.59 8.01
CA GLY A 105 -12.58 -8.69 7.45
C GLY A 105 -13.68 -8.29 8.42
N ASN A 106 -13.41 -8.40 9.73
CA ASN A 106 -14.36 -8.04 10.79
C ASN A 106 -14.19 -6.59 11.27
N ASP A 107 -13.79 -5.70 10.38
CA ASP A 107 -13.54 -4.30 10.70
C ASP A 107 -14.84 -3.54 10.96
N GLU A 108 -15.34 -3.63 12.19
CA GLU A 108 -16.59 -3.00 12.60
C GLU A 108 -16.51 -1.47 12.67
N GLU A 109 -15.30 -0.93 12.87
CA GLU A 109 -15.07 0.51 12.99
C GLU A 109 -14.79 1.19 11.67
N ASN A 110 -14.87 0.45 10.56
CA ASN A 110 -14.57 0.95 9.21
C ASN A 110 -13.15 1.54 9.12
N THR A 111 -12.20 0.87 9.76
CA THR A 111 -10.79 1.28 9.80
C THR A 111 -10.22 1.46 8.39
N HIS A 112 -10.56 0.57 7.45
CA HIS A 112 -10.05 0.65 6.09
C HIS A 112 -10.49 1.94 5.39
N ILE A 113 -11.74 2.37 5.60
CA ILE A 113 -12.25 3.62 5.02
C ILE A 113 -11.50 4.82 5.61
N LYS A 114 -11.26 4.80 6.91
CA LYS A 114 -10.52 5.86 7.60
C LYS A 114 -9.08 5.96 7.08
N ILE A 115 -8.41 4.82 6.93
CA ILE A 115 -7.05 4.77 6.41
C ILE A 115 -7.01 5.32 4.99
N ILE A 116 -7.85 4.81 4.11
CA ILE A 116 -7.90 5.23 2.70
C ILE A 116 -8.18 6.73 2.60
N SER A 117 -9.15 7.23 3.38
CA SER A 117 -9.52 8.65 3.35
C SER A 117 -8.39 9.55 3.81
N ARG A 118 -7.67 9.16 4.87
CA ARG A 118 -6.55 9.95 5.38
C ARG A 118 -5.39 9.97 4.39
N LEU A 119 -5.05 8.82 3.83
CA LEU A 119 -4.00 8.73 2.82
C LEU A 119 -4.38 9.53 1.58
N ALA A 120 -5.61 9.40 1.09
CA ALA A 120 -6.06 10.11 -0.09
C ALA A 120 -5.93 11.62 0.08
N ARG A 121 -6.26 12.14 1.27
CA ARG A 121 -6.10 13.57 1.56
C ARG A 121 -4.65 14.02 1.53
N GLN A 122 -3.74 13.24 2.13
CA GLN A 122 -2.31 13.56 2.12
C GLN A 122 -1.77 13.51 0.68
N LEU A 123 -2.22 12.54 -0.09
CA LEU A 123 -1.75 12.32 -1.45
C LEU A 123 -2.32 13.32 -2.47
N MET A 124 -3.17 14.25 -2.03
CA MET A 124 -3.59 15.39 -2.84
C MET A 124 -2.55 16.53 -2.80
N HIS A 125 -1.63 16.49 -1.85
CA HIS A 125 -0.62 17.54 -1.70
C HIS A 125 0.68 17.17 -2.41
N LYS A 126 1.04 17.98 -3.41
CA LYS A 126 2.25 17.74 -4.21
C LYS A 126 3.50 17.63 -3.36
N GLU A 127 3.63 18.47 -2.34
CA GLU A 127 4.79 18.45 -1.45
C GLU A 127 4.94 17.09 -0.73
N PHE A 128 3.82 16.51 -0.30
CA PHE A 128 3.83 15.20 0.34
C PHE A 128 4.32 14.13 -0.63
N ILE A 129 3.79 14.14 -1.87
CA ILE A 129 4.18 13.18 -2.91
C ILE A 129 5.66 13.34 -3.26
N ASP A 130 6.13 14.56 -3.43
CA ASP A 130 7.53 14.82 -3.77
C ASP A 130 8.47 14.24 -2.71
N LYS A 131 8.10 14.39 -1.44
CA LYS A 131 8.89 13.81 -0.34
C LYS A 131 8.85 12.29 -0.32
N LEU A 132 7.71 11.67 -0.67
CA LEU A 132 7.63 10.21 -0.75
C LEU A 132 8.60 9.64 -1.78
N LEU A 133 8.90 10.41 -2.83
CA LEU A 133 9.79 9.98 -3.90
C LEU A 133 11.28 10.02 -3.54
N ILE A 134 11.67 10.85 -2.58
CA ILE A 134 13.09 11.11 -2.29
C ILE A 134 13.50 10.87 -0.84
N SER A 135 12.56 10.76 0.09
CA SER A 135 12.86 10.66 1.51
C SER A 135 13.42 9.29 1.90
N ASP A 136 14.19 9.26 2.99
CA ASP A 136 14.70 8.01 3.52
C ASP A 136 13.63 7.26 4.32
N LYS A 137 13.96 6.07 4.80
CA LYS A 137 13.01 5.21 5.49
C LYS A 137 12.42 5.85 6.75
N GLU A 138 13.26 6.52 7.53
CA GLU A 138 12.83 7.19 8.76
C GLU A 138 11.82 8.30 8.48
N GLU A 139 12.10 9.11 7.46
CA GLU A 139 11.21 10.20 7.07
C GLU A 139 9.88 9.68 6.52
N ILE A 140 9.92 8.66 5.67
CA ILE A 140 8.70 8.02 5.14
C ILE A 140 7.86 7.47 6.29
N PHE A 141 8.50 6.78 7.23
CA PHE A 141 7.82 6.22 8.39
C PHE A 141 7.09 7.32 9.18
N ASN A 142 7.77 8.41 9.47
CA ASN A 142 7.17 9.52 10.22
C ASN A 142 6.04 10.21 9.44
N MET A 143 6.24 10.42 8.14
CA MET A 143 5.22 11.02 7.27
C MET A 143 3.93 10.20 7.25
N LEU A 144 4.05 8.89 7.10
CA LEU A 144 2.89 8.00 7.04
C LEU A 144 2.19 7.92 8.41
N ARG A 145 2.95 7.85 9.48
CA ARG A 145 2.36 7.86 10.83
C ARG A 145 1.57 9.13 11.09
N GLU A 146 2.15 10.27 10.81
CA GLU A 146 1.48 11.56 10.99
C GLU A 146 0.25 11.67 10.10
N GLY A 147 0.37 11.25 8.86
CA GLY A 147 -0.74 11.26 7.90
C GLY A 147 -1.90 10.37 8.33
N LEU A 148 -1.63 9.32 9.10
CA LEU A 148 -2.65 8.42 9.63
C LEU A 148 -3.16 8.85 11.02
N GLY A 149 -2.62 9.92 11.57
CA GLY A 149 -3.02 10.41 12.88
C GLY A 149 -2.43 9.63 14.05
N GLU A 150 -1.32 8.97 13.82
CA GLU A 150 -0.63 8.20 14.88
C GLU A 150 0.45 8.99 15.61
#